data_7039a03dd7c1a1e7b2eaf97af8c0738a
#
_entry.id   7039a03dd7c1a1e7b2eaf97af8c0738a
#
_cell.length_a   1.000
_cell.length_b   1.000
_cell.length_c   1.000
_cell.angle_alpha   90.00
_cell.angle_beta   90.00
_cell.angle_gamma   90.00
#
_symmetry.space_group_name_H-M   'P 1'
#
loop_
_entity.id
_entity.type
_entity.pdbx_description
1 polymer ?
#
loop_
_entity_poly.entity_id
_entity_poly.type
_entity_poly.pdbx_seq_one_letter_code
_entity_poly.pdbx_strand_id
1 'polypeptide(L)'
;MELRSCTYATVTTLGDFGPWISKVVLDLPCTVRANDVDANTFHIYVERHERTGEILMRKEHGADHAAPSVGYIDVLAAYPCDENGRKLAVGTHVALEVAEQRLTKKIEGGVMGSRMLDDQLHITQLAALPGNDGDDPTCGLVFDTCRGDLCPALKGWSNAVQKTAIDGIALEYGFFEPSFKAEDSACFNPFAPEATVVPQKAPLVVYLHGAGEGKGATQGEGATRAYTGNRVTAISQAQIQRYFGGFAWVLVPQSPTFWMDNGVEQLGRSNQSIYSPVLKALIDEFVAEYAERIDTDRIVIAGLSNGGFMTLRLCADYPEFFAAGLPCCAPWYNATDEDVAALAKTPLWFTHSKGDELVIPQETVLPLTARLRAAGANVHLTYFSHVEDLTGRYREADGSPKKTFNHGVWIHQFNDLCYQDFDGGNVLIDGEPVGCWEWSARVGR
;
A
#
# COMPACT_ATOMS: atom_id res chain seq x y z
N MET A 1 -13.92 -34.55 -27.62
CA MET A 1 -13.42 -33.16 -27.69
C MET A 1 -12.02 -33.20 -27.07
N GLU A 2 -11.03 -32.79 -27.81
CA GLU A 2 -9.65 -32.76 -27.33
C GLU A 2 -9.46 -31.48 -26.49
N LEU A 3 -8.92 -31.61 -25.29
CA LEU A 3 -8.63 -30.45 -24.44
C LEU A 3 -7.39 -29.71 -24.97
N ARG A 4 -7.46 -28.39 -25.01
CA ARG A 4 -6.35 -27.51 -25.42
C ARG A 4 -5.86 -26.73 -24.20
N SER A 5 -4.62 -26.99 -23.81
CA SER A 5 -3.97 -26.23 -22.73
C SER A 5 -3.54 -24.86 -23.24
N CYS A 6 -3.93 -23.82 -22.48
CA CYS A 6 -3.60 -22.42 -22.71
C CYS A 6 -3.01 -21.82 -21.42
N THR A 7 -2.50 -20.59 -21.52
CA THR A 7 -1.90 -19.87 -20.41
C THR A 7 -2.80 -18.74 -19.93
N TYR A 8 -2.56 -18.29 -18.69
CA TYR A 8 -3.20 -17.12 -18.10
C TYR A 8 -2.18 -16.28 -17.33
N ALA A 9 -2.54 -15.03 -17.04
CA ALA A 9 -1.88 -14.20 -16.05
C ALA A 9 -2.89 -13.76 -14.99
N THR A 10 -2.43 -13.59 -13.75
CA THR A 10 -3.21 -12.90 -12.70
C THR A 10 -2.96 -11.41 -12.74
N VAL A 11 -3.92 -10.63 -12.24
CA VAL A 11 -3.76 -9.19 -12.00
C VAL A 11 -4.00 -8.93 -10.52
N THR A 12 -2.93 -8.59 -9.83
CA THR A 12 -2.98 -8.24 -8.42
C THR A 12 -3.28 -6.75 -8.24
N THR A 13 -4.29 -6.48 -7.41
CA THR A 13 -4.61 -5.14 -6.91
C THR A 13 -4.13 -5.01 -5.48
N LEU A 14 -3.46 -3.90 -5.16
CA LEU A 14 -3.07 -3.53 -3.80
C LEU A 14 -4.15 -2.60 -3.22
N GLY A 15 -4.97 -3.12 -2.35
CA GLY A 15 -6.08 -2.39 -1.75
C GLY A 15 -5.91 -2.11 -0.26
N ASP A 16 -6.91 -1.48 0.33
CA ASP A 16 -6.90 -1.04 1.74
C ASP A 16 -6.70 -2.21 2.73
N PHE A 17 -7.02 -3.43 2.30
CA PHE A 17 -6.91 -4.64 3.13
C PHE A 17 -5.81 -5.60 2.65
N GLY A 18 -4.86 -5.12 1.86
CA GLY A 18 -3.74 -5.88 1.33
C GLY A 18 -3.90 -6.29 -0.14
N PRO A 19 -3.01 -7.14 -0.67
CA PRO A 19 -3.06 -7.61 -2.04
C PRO A 19 -4.15 -8.66 -2.26
N TRP A 20 -4.81 -8.59 -3.42
CA TRP A 20 -5.75 -9.63 -3.89
C TRP A 20 -5.71 -9.76 -5.41
N ILE A 21 -6.05 -10.96 -5.92
CA ILE A 21 -6.32 -11.15 -7.34
C ILE A 21 -7.68 -10.51 -7.64
N SER A 22 -7.69 -9.54 -8.55
CA SER A 22 -8.89 -8.81 -8.98
C SER A 22 -9.33 -9.21 -10.39
N LYS A 23 -8.42 -9.80 -11.16
CA LYS A 23 -8.64 -10.14 -12.56
C LYS A 23 -7.72 -11.29 -12.99
N VAL A 24 -8.17 -12.04 -13.98
CA VAL A 24 -7.37 -13.06 -14.68
C VAL A 24 -7.39 -12.73 -16.16
N VAL A 25 -6.26 -12.78 -16.83
CA VAL A 25 -6.11 -12.52 -18.28
C VAL A 25 -5.78 -13.85 -18.96
N LEU A 26 -6.70 -14.33 -19.79
CA LEU A 26 -6.58 -15.58 -20.54
C LEU A 26 -5.95 -15.33 -21.91
N ASP A 27 -5.05 -16.19 -22.34
CA ASP A 27 -4.45 -16.17 -23.67
C ASP A 27 -5.24 -17.11 -24.59
N LEU A 28 -5.98 -16.57 -25.57
CA LEU A 28 -6.84 -17.36 -26.44
C LEU A 28 -6.15 -17.69 -27.77
N PRO A 29 -6.43 -18.88 -28.35
CA PRO A 29 -5.98 -19.24 -29.69
C PRO A 29 -6.84 -18.60 -30.82
N CYS A 30 -7.90 -17.85 -30.46
CA CYS A 30 -8.83 -17.21 -31.39
C CYS A 30 -9.08 -15.76 -31.01
N THR A 31 -9.61 -14.99 -31.93
CA THR A 31 -10.02 -13.60 -31.72
C THR A 31 -11.48 -13.56 -31.26
N VAL A 32 -11.76 -12.78 -30.21
CA VAL A 32 -13.11 -12.60 -29.64
C VAL A 32 -13.50 -11.14 -29.60
N ARG A 33 -14.83 -10.89 -29.69
CA ARG A 33 -15.46 -9.57 -29.53
C ARG A 33 -16.21 -9.50 -28.20
N ALA A 34 -16.63 -8.31 -27.82
CA ALA A 34 -17.32 -8.08 -26.55
C ALA A 34 -18.59 -8.96 -26.35
N ASN A 35 -19.31 -9.29 -27.44
CA ASN A 35 -20.51 -10.12 -27.37
C ASN A 35 -20.26 -11.62 -27.40
N ASP A 36 -19.00 -12.05 -27.60
CA ASP A 36 -18.63 -13.46 -27.69
C ASP A 36 -18.32 -14.08 -26.32
N VAL A 37 -18.17 -13.25 -25.28
CA VAL A 37 -17.79 -13.67 -23.92
C VAL A 37 -18.64 -12.95 -22.88
N ASP A 38 -19.00 -13.67 -21.82
CA ASP A 38 -19.66 -13.16 -20.62
C ASP A 38 -19.15 -13.88 -19.36
N ALA A 39 -19.71 -13.54 -18.20
CA ALA A 39 -19.34 -14.13 -16.91
C ALA A 39 -19.55 -15.67 -16.84
N ASN A 40 -20.36 -16.26 -17.72
CA ASN A 40 -20.65 -17.70 -17.74
C ASN A 40 -19.80 -18.44 -18.77
N THR A 41 -18.96 -17.74 -19.53
CA THR A 41 -18.14 -18.38 -20.58
C THR A 41 -17.01 -19.25 -19.99
N PHE A 42 -16.56 -18.94 -18.78
CA PHE A 42 -15.49 -19.65 -18.09
C PHE A 42 -15.82 -19.92 -16.63
N HIS A 43 -15.34 -21.04 -16.07
CA HIS A 43 -15.29 -21.32 -14.65
C HIS A 43 -13.87 -21.21 -14.14
N ILE A 44 -13.71 -20.76 -12.90
CA ILE A 44 -12.41 -20.72 -12.23
C ILE A 44 -12.51 -21.54 -10.94
N TYR A 45 -11.68 -22.57 -10.82
CA TYR A 45 -11.46 -23.31 -9.58
C TYR A 45 -10.13 -22.87 -8.99
N VAL A 46 -10.07 -22.57 -7.70
CA VAL A 46 -8.87 -22.12 -7.00
C VAL A 46 -8.43 -23.14 -5.98
N GLU A 47 -7.14 -23.42 -5.95
CA GLU A 47 -6.45 -24.09 -4.86
C GLU A 47 -5.53 -23.08 -4.19
N ARG A 48 -5.78 -22.79 -2.91
CA ARG A 48 -4.98 -21.83 -2.16
C ARG A 48 -3.83 -22.55 -1.47
N HIS A 49 -2.62 -22.11 -1.72
CA HIS A 49 -1.42 -22.72 -1.20
C HIS A 49 -0.67 -21.76 -0.27
N GLU A 50 -0.02 -22.31 0.76
CA GLU A 50 1.09 -21.66 1.43
C GLU A 50 2.27 -21.62 0.45
N ARG A 51 3.19 -20.65 0.60
CA ARG A 51 4.40 -20.61 -0.24
C ARG A 51 5.33 -21.83 -0.10
N THR A 52 5.08 -22.68 0.89
CA THR A 52 5.70 -23.99 1.02
C THR A 52 5.19 -25.01 0.00
N GLY A 53 4.14 -24.69 -0.74
CA GLY A 53 3.45 -25.57 -1.68
C GLY A 53 2.35 -26.42 -1.05
N GLU A 54 2.14 -26.33 0.26
CA GLU A 54 1.06 -27.05 0.94
C GLU A 54 -0.27 -26.34 0.75
N ILE A 55 -1.36 -27.11 0.55
CA ILE A 55 -2.71 -26.55 0.48
C ILE A 55 -3.05 -25.90 1.83
N LEU A 56 -3.53 -24.65 1.75
CA LEU A 56 -3.98 -23.90 2.91
C LEU A 56 -5.17 -24.62 3.57
N MET A 57 -5.00 -25.01 4.82
CA MET A 57 -6.08 -25.54 5.65
C MET A 57 -6.79 -24.39 6.38
N ARG A 58 -8.11 -24.29 6.22
CA ARG A 58 -8.93 -23.26 6.86
C ARG A 58 -10.02 -23.90 7.72
N LYS A 59 -10.15 -23.41 8.94
CA LYS A 59 -11.26 -23.77 9.82
C LYS A 59 -12.32 -22.67 9.75
N GLU A 60 -13.48 -23.01 9.21
CA GLU A 60 -14.62 -22.09 9.22
C GLU A 60 -15.21 -21.95 10.62
N HIS A 61 -15.88 -20.82 10.85
CA HIS A 61 -16.52 -20.57 12.14
C HIS A 61 -17.61 -21.62 12.39
N GLY A 62 -17.50 -22.33 13.52
CA GLY A 62 -18.43 -23.41 13.90
C GLY A 62 -18.10 -24.78 13.30
N ALA A 63 -17.06 -24.94 12.47
CA ALA A 63 -16.63 -26.24 11.99
C ALA A 63 -15.79 -26.99 13.04
N ASP A 64 -15.91 -28.32 13.10
CA ASP A 64 -15.12 -29.17 14.03
C ASP A 64 -13.67 -29.30 13.55
N HIS A 65 -13.45 -29.34 12.23
CA HIS A 65 -12.14 -29.59 11.60
C HIS A 65 -11.81 -28.52 10.55
N ALA A 66 -10.51 -28.31 10.31
CA ALA A 66 -10.05 -27.54 9.19
C ALA A 66 -10.23 -28.32 7.88
N ALA A 67 -10.58 -27.63 6.81
CA ALA A 67 -10.73 -28.17 5.46
C ALA A 67 -9.76 -27.47 4.49
N PRO A 68 -9.40 -28.12 3.36
CA PRO A 68 -8.64 -27.47 2.30
C PRO A 68 -9.36 -26.20 1.80
N SER A 69 -8.60 -25.11 1.63
CA SER A 69 -9.13 -23.86 1.09
C SER A 69 -9.13 -23.92 -0.44
N VAL A 70 -10.12 -24.62 -1.00
CA VAL A 70 -10.29 -24.84 -2.43
C VAL A 70 -11.75 -24.60 -2.82
N GLY A 71 -12.00 -24.23 -4.07
CA GLY A 71 -13.37 -24.08 -4.55
C GLY A 71 -13.49 -23.21 -5.81
N TYR A 72 -14.73 -23.05 -6.25
CA TYR A 72 -15.02 -22.15 -7.36
C TYR A 72 -15.08 -20.70 -6.86
N ILE A 73 -14.59 -19.78 -7.71
CA ILE A 73 -14.71 -18.34 -7.48
C ILE A 73 -15.60 -17.72 -8.56
N ASP A 74 -16.37 -16.70 -8.17
CA ASP A 74 -17.31 -16.03 -9.08
C ASP A 74 -16.55 -15.17 -10.10
N VAL A 75 -16.89 -15.34 -11.37
CA VAL A 75 -16.54 -14.43 -12.45
C VAL A 75 -17.61 -13.35 -12.50
N LEU A 76 -17.24 -12.11 -12.24
CA LEU A 76 -18.14 -10.97 -12.17
C LEU A 76 -18.39 -10.35 -13.55
N ALA A 77 -17.38 -10.39 -14.42
CA ALA A 77 -17.44 -9.92 -15.80
C ALA A 77 -16.37 -10.59 -16.66
N ALA A 78 -16.64 -10.72 -17.97
CA ALA A 78 -15.63 -11.11 -18.96
C ALA A 78 -15.69 -10.17 -20.17
N TYR A 79 -14.53 -9.85 -20.74
CA TYR A 79 -14.42 -9.00 -21.93
C TYR A 79 -13.09 -9.16 -22.64
N PRO A 80 -13.00 -8.89 -23.97
CA PRO A 80 -11.76 -8.86 -24.70
C PRO A 80 -10.81 -7.79 -24.14
N CYS A 81 -9.52 -8.11 -24.09
CA CYS A 81 -8.51 -7.19 -23.58
C CYS A 81 -7.18 -7.31 -24.31
N ASP A 82 -6.23 -6.42 -23.98
CA ASP A 82 -4.83 -6.59 -24.31
C ASP A 82 -4.13 -7.55 -23.31
N GLU A 83 -2.86 -7.84 -23.54
CA GLU A 83 -2.03 -8.71 -22.69
C GLU A 83 -1.92 -8.24 -21.23
N ASN A 84 -2.22 -6.96 -20.96
CA ASN A 84 -2.21 -6.32 -19.63
C ASN A 84 -3.59 -6.22 -19.00
N GLY A 85 -4.63 -6.82 -19.62
CA GLY A 85 -6.00 -6.82 -19.12
C GLY A 85 -6.75 -5.50 -19.33
N ARG A 86 -6.26 -4.60 -20.21
CA ARG A 86 -6.97 -3.38 -20.58
C ARG A 86 -8.05 -3.71 -21.61
N LYS A 87 -9.28 -3.28 -21.33
CA LYS A 87 -10.45 -3.58 -22.15
C LYS A 87 -10.29 -3.10 -23.60
N LEU A 88 -10.64 -3.98 -24.53
CA LEU A 88 -10.69 -3.74 -25.98
C LEU A 88 -12.07 -4.11 -26.53
N ALA A 89 -12.37 -3.65 -27.74
CA ALA A 89 -13.57 -4.08 -28.46
C ALA A 89 -13.40 -5.48 -29.06
N VAL A 90 -12.17 -5.83 -29.46
CA VAL A 90 -11.77 -7.10 -30.08
C VAL A 90 -10.36 -7.44 -29.60
N GLY A 91 -10.08 -8.71 -29.31
CA GLY A 91 -8.77 -9.12 -28.83
C GLY A 91 -8.56 -10.64 -28.87
N THR A 92 -7.33 -11.06 -28.69
CA THR A 92 -6.92 -12.46 -28.50
C THR A 92 -6.71 -12.81 -27.02
N HIS A 93 -7.03 -11.90 -26.12
CA HIS A 93 -7.03 -12.10 -24.68
C HIS A 93 -8.41 -11.79 -24.12
N VAL A 94 -8.78 -12.47 -23.05
CA VAL A 94 -10.00 -12.22 -22.28
C VAL A 94 -9.66 -11.94 -20.83
N ALA A 95 -10.10 -10.80 -20.31
CA ALA A 95 -10.07 -10.51 -18.89
C ALA A 95 -11.31 -11.06 -18.21
N LEU A 96 -11.11 -11.80 -17.14
CA LEU A 96 -12.13 -12.23 -16.20
C LEU A 96 -11.99 -11.39 -14.92
N GLU A 97 -12.94 -10.51 -14.63
CA GLU A 97 -13.01 -9.86 -13.32
C GLU A 97 -13.57 -10.85 -12.32
N VAL A 98 -12.92 -10.99 -11.17
CA VAL A 98 -13.27 -12.00 -10.18
C VAL A 98 -13.59 -11.37 -8.83
N ALA A 99 -14.38 -12.09 -8.02
CA ALA A 99 -14.55 -11.74 -6.62
C ALA A 99 -13.19 -11.77 -5.92
N GLU A 100 -12.96 -10.80 -5.01
CA GLU A 100 -11.66 -10.59 -4.36
C GLU A 100 -11.10 -11.88 -3.74
N GLN A 101 -9.97 -12.34 -4.24
CA GLN A 101 -9.19 -13.44 -3.65
C GLN A 101 -7.99 -12.85 -2.93
N ARG A 102 -8.08 -12.73 -1.59
CA ARG A 102 -6.97 -12.19 -0.78
C ARG A 102 -5.75 -13.09 -0.86
N LEU A 103 -4.61 -12.50 -1.16
CA LEU A 103 -3.32 -13.17 -1.23
C LEU A 103 -2.57 -13.18 0.10
N THR A 104 -3.25 -12.93 1.22
CA THR A 104 -2.61 -12.93 2.53
C THR A 104 -3.41 -13.72 3.56
N LYS A 105 -2.68 -14.37 4.47
CA LYS A 105 -3.19 -15.07 5.66
C LYS A 105 -2.54 -14.48 6.90
N LYS A 106 -3.32 -14.23 7.97
CA LYS A 106 -2.76 -13.88 9.29
C LYS A 106 -1.92 -15.02 9.84
N ILE A 107 -0.80 -14.68 10.48
CA ILE A 107 0.03 -15.66 11.19
C ILE A 107 -0.70 -16.03 12.50
N GLU A 108 -0.82 -17.34 12.75
CA GLU A 108 -1.43 -17.86 13.98
C GLU A 108 -0.46 -17.75 15.17
N GLY A 109 -0.98 -17.77 16.39
CA GLY A 109 -0.17 -17.79 17.61
C GLY A 109 0.17 -16.42 18.18
N GLY A 110 -0.60 -15.37 17.86
CA GLY A 110 -0.43 -14.03 18.47
C GLY A 110 0.72 -13.20 17.88
N VAL A 111 1.36 -13.67 16.82
CA VAL A 111 2.38 -12.91 16.10
C VAL A 111 1.68 -11.88 15.20
N MET A 112 2.05 -10.59 15.33
CA MET A 112 1.60 -9.58 14.37
C MET A 112 2.25 -9.85 13.01
N GLY A 113 1.42 -9.93 11.96
CA GLY A 113 1.88 -10.13 10.61
C GLY A 113 0.94 -10.98 9.76
N SER A 114 1.27 -11.09 8.49
CA SER A 114 0.60 -11.94 7.53
C SER A 114 1.59 -12.53 6.56
N ARG A 115 1.29 -13.72 6.04
CA ARG A 115 2.05 -14.39 4.97
C ARG A 115 1.34 -14.21 3.66
N MET A 116 2.10 -14.19 2.57
CA MET A 116 1.56 -14.31 1.22
C MET A 116 1.11 -15.74 0.95
N LEU A 117 0.05 -15.87 0.20
CA LEU A 117 -0.46 -17.12 -0.36
C LEU A 117 -0.07 -17.22 -1.83
N ASP A 118 -0.08 -18.43 -2.33
CA ASP A 118 0.08 -18.77 -3.74
C ASP A 118 -1.20 -19.44 -4.23
N ASP A 119 -2.04 -18.71 -4.96
CA ASP A 119 -3.31 -19.22 -5.46
C ASP A 119 -3.10 -19.83 -6.85
N GLN A 120 -3.33 -21.16 -6.98
CA GLN A 120 -3.32 -21.86 -8.26
C GLN A 120 -4.73 -21.88 -8.84
N LEU A 121 -4.86 -21.36 -10.06
CA LEU A 121 -6.15 -21.27 -10.73
C LEU A 121 -6.23 -22.29 -11.85
N HIS A 122 -7.35 -23.02 -11.90
CA HIS A 122 -7.73 -23.95 -12.95
C HIS A 122 -8.96 -23.39 -13.65
N ILE A 123 -8.79 -22.94 -14.90
CA ILE A 123 -9.86 -22.27 -15.62
C ILE A 123 -10.32 -23.18 -16.77
N THR A 124 -11.63 -23.36 -16.87
CA THR A 124 -12.27 -24.21 -17.87
C THR A 124 -13.26 -23.40 -18.69
N GLN A 125 -13.18 -23.53 -20.00
CA GLN A 125 -14.17 -22.99 -20.91
C GLN A 125 -15.49 -23.76 -20.83
N LEU A 126 -16.62 -23.07 -20.72
CA LEU A 126 -17.96 -23.64 -20.66
C LEU A 126 -18.77 -23.40 -21.94
N ALA A 127 -18.61 -22.25 -22.58
CA ALA A 127 -19.32 -21.86 -23.79
C ALA A 127 -18.35 -21.82 -24.98
N ALA A 128 -18.84 -22.22 -26.16
CA ALA A 128 -18.07 -22.15 -27.40
C ALA A 128 -17.72 -20.70 -27.75
N LEU A 129 -16.49 -20.47 -28.20
CA LEU A 129 -16.04 -19.20 -28.75
C LEU A 129 -16.07 -19.23 -30.29
N PRO A 130 -16.11 -18.07 -30.97
CA PRO A 130 -15.96 -18.05 -32.43
C PRO A 130 -14.67 -18.73 -32.88
N GLY A 131 -14.72 -19.45 -33.99
CA GLY A 131 -13.52 -19.86 -34.71
C GLY A 131 -12.90 -18.64 -35.40
N ASN A 132 -11.64 -18.77 -35.82
CA ASN A 132 -11.05 -17.84 -36.78
C ASN A 132 -11.80 -17.93 -38.12
N ASP A 133 -11.65 -16.94 -39.00
CA ASP A 133 -12.43 -16.79 -40.25
C ASP A 133 -12.64 -18.14 -41.01
N GLY A 134 -13.85 -18.68 -40.88
CA GLY A 134 -14.26 -19.93 -41.53
C GLY A 134 -13.95 -21.23 -40.77
N ASP A 135 -13.36 -21.16 -39.57
CA ASP A 135 -13.08 -22.31 -38.73
C ASP A 135 -14.28 -22.69 -37.85
N ASP A 136 -14.31 -23.94 -37.39
CA ASP A 136 -15.25 -24.42 -36.38
C ASP A 136 -15.11 -23.62 -35.07
N PRO A 137 -16.20 -23.52 -34.27
CA PRO A 137 -16.13 -22.88 -32.97
C PRO A 137 -15.04 -23.46 -32.07
N THR A 138 -14.31 -22.59 -31.38
CA THR A 138 -13.27 -22.97 -30.42
C THR A 138 -13.90 -23.46 -29.13
N CYS A 139 -13.60 -24.71 -28.76
CA CYS A 139 -14.10 -25.39 -27.57
C CYS A 139 -12.96 -26.15 -26.86
N GLY A 140 -13.18 -26.46 -25.56
CA GLY A 140 -12.30 -27.33 -24.79
C GLY A 140 -11.02 -26.67 -24.31
N LEU A 141 -11.00 -25.35 -24.17
CA LEU A 141 -9.86 -24.62 -23.62
C LEU A 141 -9.78 -24.85 -22.10
N VAL A 142 -8.58 -25.16 -21.63
CA VAL A 142 -8.21 -25.26 -20.21
C VAL A 142 -6.97 -24.40 -19.97
N PHE A 143 -6.93 -23.70 -18.83
CA PHE A 143 -5.87 -22.78 -18.47
C PHE A 143 -5.34 -23.16 -17.08
N ASP A 144 -4.27 -23.94 -17.04
CA ASP A 144 -3.64 -24.46 -15.83
C ASP A 144 -2.23 -23.90 -15.62
N THR A 145 -1.74 -23.10 -16.56
CA THR A 145 -0.38 -22.53 -16.52
C THR A 145 -0.45 -21.03 -16.37
N CYS A 146 -0.04 -20.53 -15.21
CA CYS A 146 0.13 -19.10 -14.96
C CYS A 146 1.44 -18.61 -15.57
N ARG A 147 1.38 -17.63 -16.50
CA ARG A 147 2.56 -17.00 -17.09
C ARG A 147 3.16 -15.88 -16.27
N GLY A 148 2.50 -15.48 -15.17
CA GLY A 148 2.96 -14.47 -14.23
C GLY A 148 1.83 -13.62 -13.66
N ASP A 149 2.19 -12.75 -12.73
CA ASP A 149 1.29 -11.78 -12.10
C ASP A 149 1.57 -10.37 -12.61
N LEU A 150 0.51 -9.67 -12.95
CA LEU A 150 0.53 -8.26 -13.32
C LEU A 150 0.10 -7.44 -12.10
N CYS A 151 0.96 -6.58 -11.61
CA CYS A 151 0.63 -5.65 -10.54
C CYS A 151 0.92 -4.21 -10.98
N PRO A 152 -0.04 -3.50 -11.60
CA PRO A 152 0.19 -2.14 -12.12
C PRO A 152 0.66 -1.15 -11.07
N ALA A 153 0.27 -1.35 -9.80
CA ALA A 153 0.68 -0.50 -8.68
C ALA A 153 2.18 -0.59 -8.37
N LEU A 154 2.87 -1.62 -8.87
CA LEU A 154 4.32 -1.81 -8.71
C LEU A 154 5.14 -1.23 -9.87
N LYS A 155 4.52 -0.62 -10.87
CA LYS A 155 5.25 0.04 -11.95
C LYS A 155 6.12 1.16 -11.38
N GLY A 156 7.42 1.13 -11.68
CA GLY A 156 8.40 2.11 -11.18
C GLY A 156 8.95 1.83 -9.79
N TRP A 157 8.52 0.73 -9.14
CA TRP A 157 9.08 0.28 -7.88
C TRP A 157 10.26 -0.67 -8.08
N SER A 158 11.26 -0.53 -7.21
CA SER A 158 12.45 -1.37 -7.17
C SER A 158 12.82 -1.68 -5.72
N ASN A 159 13.62 -2.72 -5.51
CA ASN A 159 14.17 -3.08 -4.20
C ASN A 159 15.69 -2.95 -4.20
N ALA A 160 16.24 -2.55 -3.06
CA ALA A 160 17.69 -2.47 -2.84
C ALA A 160 18.03 -2.77 -1.38
N VAL A 161 19.31 -2.77 -1.09
CA VAL A 161 19.86 -2.95 0.25
C VAL A 161 20.80 -1.79 0.53
N GLN A 162 20.76 -1.25 1.74
CA GLN A 162 21.67 -0.21 2.23
C GLN A 162 23.13 -0.67 2.07
N LYS A 163 23.97 0.17 1.48
CA LYS A 163 25.36 -0.16 1.18
C LYS A 163 26.25 -0.12 2.42
N THR A 164 25.93 0.84 3.32
CA THR A 164 26.72 1.08 4.54
C THR A 164 25.95 0.59 5.76
N ALA A 165 26.43 -0.47 6.39
CA ALA A 165 25.88 -0.94 7.65
C ALA A 165 26.24 0.00 8.81
N ILE A 166 25.28 0.29 9.68
CA ILE A 166 25.48 1.01 10.94
C ILE A 166 25.27 0.02 12.07
N ASP A 167 26.24 -0.11 12.96
CA ASP A 167 26.24 -1.08 14.05
C ASP A 167 25.94 -2.53 13.59
N GLY A 168 26.44 -2.87 12.39
CA GLY A 168 26.22 -4.18 11.76
C GLY A 168 24.84 -4.37 11.11
N ILE A 169 23.98 -3.34 11.09
CA ILE A 169 22.65 -3.39 10.50
C ILE A 169 22.65 -2.65 9.16
N ALA A 170 22.22 -3.34 8.10
CA ALA A 170 21.89 -2.78 6.79
C ALA A 170 20.43 -3.09 6.46
N LEU A 171 19.66 -2.08 6.07
CA LEU A 171 18.25 -2.23 5.79
C LEU A 171 18.02 -2.64 4.35
N GLU A 172 17.08 -3.56 4.13
CA GLU A 172 16.42 -3.75 2.84
C GLU A 172 15.38 -2.64 2.66
N TYR A 173 15.19 -2.17 1.44
CA TYR A 173 14.18 -1.15 1.16
C TYR A 173 13.59 -1.26 -0.24
N GLY A 174 12.32 -0.84 -0.37
CA GLY A 174 11.71 -0.56 -1.66
C GLY A 174 11.77 0.93 -1.96
N PHE A 175 11.77 1.30 -3.23
CA PHE A 175 11.65 2.70 -3.63
C PHE A 175 10.92 2.83 -4.96
N PHE A 176 10.23 3.96 -5.12
CA PHE A 176 9.62 4.39 -6.37
C PHE A 176 10.45 5.54 -6.95
N GLU A 177 10.86 5.38 -8.20
CA GLU A 177 11.53 6.41 -8.99
C GLU A 177 10.53 7.05 -9.95
N PRO A 178 10.27 8.37 -9.87
CA PRO A 178 9.44 9.06 -10.86
C PRO A 178 10.16 9.13 -12.22
N SER A 179 9.40 9.06 -13.30
CA SER A 179 9.99 8.96 -14.64
C SER A 179 10.66 10.25 -15.13
N PHE A 180 10.35 11.39 -14.55
CA PHE A 180 10.79 12.73 -15.00
C PHE A 180 10.47 13.03 -16.47
N LYS A 181 9.35 12.51 -16.96
CA LYS A 181 8.77 12.83 -18.25
C LYS A 181 7.42 13.49 -18.03
N ALA A 182 7.14 14.56 -18.78
CA ALA A 182 5.88 15.29 -18.62
C ALA A 182 4.65 14.39 -18.79
N GLU A 183 4.66 13.53 -19.80
CA GLU A 183 3.55 12.61 -20.12
C GLU A 183 3.29 11.53 -19.05
N ASP A 184 4.25 11.24 -18.20
CA ASP A 184 4.11 10.27 -17.10
C ASP A 184 3.71 10.96 -15.78
N SER A 185 3.68 12.29 -15.73
CA SER A 185 3.29 13.05 -14.56
C SER A 185 1.81 12.89 -14.24
N ALA A 186 1.48 12.77 -12.95
CA ALA A 186 0.11 12.85 -12.45
C ALA A 186 -0.59 14.18 -12.76
N CYS A 187 0.17 15.22 -13.08
CA CYS A 187 -0.31 16.55 -13.44
C CYS A 187 -0.35 16.78 -14.96
N PHE A 188 -0.05 15.77 -15.78
CA PHE A 188 -0.01 15.92 -17.23
C PHE A 188 -1.38 16.27 -17.82
N ASN A 189 -1.38 17.35 -18.61
CA ASN A 189 -2.54 17.75 -19.38
C ASN A 189 -2.28 17.54 -20.89
N PRO A 190 -2.93 16.56 -21.54
CA PRO A 190 -2.70 16.30 -22.97
C PRO A 190 -3.19 17.43 -23.89
N PHE A 191 -4.02 18.36 -23.39
CA PHE A 191 -4.49 19.53 -24.16
C PHE A 191 -3.61 20.76 -23.98
N ALA A 192 -2.68 20.72 -23.02
CA ALA A 192 -1.69 21.77 -22.76
C ALA A 192 -0.41 21.10 -22.18
N PRO A 193 0.29 20.27 -22.98
CA PRO A 193 1.42 19.47 -22.48
C PRO A 193 2.56 20.33 -21.97
N GLU A 194 2.74 21.56 -22.48
CA GLU A 194 3.73 22.54 -22.05
C GLU A 194 3.45 23.11 -20.65
N ALA A 195 2.23 22.97 -20.14
CA ALA A 195 1.88 23.38 -18.78
C ALA A 195 2.45 22.45 -17.70
N THR A 196 2.85 21.22 -18.07
CA THR A 196 3.47 20.27 -17.15
C THR A 196 4.98 20.51 -17.08
N VAL A 197 5.41 21.19 -16.04
CA VAL A 197 6.84 21.49 -15.83
C VAL A 197 7.50 20.30 -15.13
N VAL A 198 8.47 19.69 -15.80
CA VAL A 198 9.32 18.64 -15.21
C VAL A 198 10.38 19.31 -14.33
N PRO A 199 10.40 19.07 -13.01
CA PRO A 199 11.38 19.69 -12.14
C PRO A 199 12.77 19.06 -12.34
N GLN A 200 13.83 19.80 -12.07
CA GLN A 200 15.18 19.24 -12.01
C GLN A 200 15.33 18.31 -10.80
N LYS A 201 14.79 18.73 -9.65
CA LYS A 201 14.77 17.97 -8.40
C LYS A 201 13.35 17.83 -7.88
N ALA A 202 13.03 16.66 -7.34
CA ALA A 202 11.71 16.31 -6.86
C ALA A 202 11.72 15.96 -5.37
N PRO A 203 10.59 16.14 -4.65
CA PRO A 203 10.47 15.76 -3.25
C PRO A 203 10.73 14.29 -3.01
N LEU A 204 11.14 13.95 -1.78
CA LEU A 204 11.25 12.58 -1.30
C LEU A 204 10.23 12.34 -0.19
N VAL A 205 9.41 11.30 -0.32
CA VAL A 205 8.55 10.79 0.75
C VAL A 205 9.18 9.51 1.31
N VAL A 206 9.60 9.55 2.57
CA VAL A 206 10.05 8.36 3.32
C VAL A 206 8.84 7.81 4.05
N TYR A 207 8.48 6.54 3.79
CA TYR A 207 7.34 5.90 4.45
C TYR A 207 7.76 4.70 5.28
N LEU A 208 7.30 4.64 6.54
CA LEU A 208 7.67 3.63 7.52
C LEU A 208 6.47 2.72 7.82
N HIS A 209 6.64 1.42 7.57
CA HIS A 209 5.60 0.41 7.70
C HIS A 209 5.25 0.10 9.16
N GLY A 210 4.11 -0.56 9.39
CA GLY A 210 3.66 -1.03 10.70
C GLY A 210 4.40 -2.29 11.17
N ALA A 211 4.06 -2.74 12.37
CA ALA A 211 4.70 -3.91 12.98
C ALA A 211 4.52 -5.21 12.16
N GLY A 212 3.43 -5.30 11.39
CA GLY A 212 3.10 -6.49 10.59
C GLY A 212 3.92 -6.68 9.30
N GLU A 213 4.68 -5.68 8.87
CA GLU A 213 5.43 -5.67 7.61
C GLU A 213 6.94 -5.76 7.79
N GLY A 214 7.44 -5.78 9.04
CA GLY A 214 8.85 -6.00 9.34
C GLY A 214 9.34 -7.38 8.88
N LYS A 215 10.65 -7.53 8.67
CA LYS A 215 11.24 -8.78 8.15
C LYS A 215 10.92 -9.98 9.04
N GLY A 216 10.97 -9.81 10.36
CA GLY A 216 10.57 -10.85 11.31
C GLY A 216 9.10 -11.23 11.22
N ALA A 217 8.21 -10.24 11.10
CA ALA A 217 6.76 -10.44 11.00
C ALA A 217 6.34 -11.07 9.67
N THR A 218 7.05 -10.79 8.57
CA THR A 218 6.78 -11.36 7.23
C THR A 218 7.58 -12.63 6.95
N GLN A 219 8.38 -13.09 7.91
CA GLN A 219 9.20 -14.29 7.80
C GLN A 219 10.14 -14.29 6.58
N GLY A 220 10.71 -13.13 6.26
CA GLY A 220 11.73 -12.98 5.22
C GLY A 220 11.17 -12.82 3.81
N GLU A 221 9.89 -12.44 3.64
CA GLU A 221 9.33 -12.14 2.31
C GLU A 221 9.94 -10.89 1.63
N GLY A 222 10.89 -10.21 2.29
CA GLY A 222 11.68 -9.11 1.75
C GLY A 222 10.96 -7.75 1.75
N ALA A 223 11.69 -6.72 1.32
CA ALA A 223 11.26 -5.31 1.37
C ALA A 223 9.94 -5.03 0.63
N THR A 224 9.58 -5.81 -0.38
CA THR A 224 8.31 -5.68 -1.10
C THR A 224 7.10 -5.68 -0.17
N ARG A 225 7.15 -6.43 0.93
CA ARG A 225 6.07 -6.46 1.93
C ARG A 225 5.86 -5.13 2.65
N ALA A 226 6.90 -4.36 2.84
CA ALA A 226 6.83 -3.07 3.50
C ALA A 226 5.94 -2.06 2.76
N TYR A 227 5.82 -2.17 1.43
CA TYR A 227 5.01 -1.25 0.63
C TYR A 227 3.76 -1.89 -0.01
N THR A 228 3.65 -3.23 -0.04
CA THR A 228 2.45 -3.91 -0.56
C THR A 228 1.46 -4.32 0.53
N GLY A 229 1.92 -4.49 1.77
CA GLY A 229 1.10 -5.01 2.88
C GLY A 229 -0.10 -4.14 3.24
N ASN A 230 0.07 -2.82 3.22
CA ASN A 230 -0.95 -1.82 3.59
C ASN A 230 -1.12 -0.72 2.54
N ARG A 231 -0.96 -1.04 1.24
CA ARG A 231 -1.18 -0.11 0.13
C ARG A 231 -0.29 1.15 0.18
N VAL A 232 0.93 1.07 0.69
CA VAL A 232 1.87 2.21 0.68
C VAL A 232 2.13 2.72 -0.74
N THR A 233 1.99 1.85 -1.75
CA THR A 233 2.05 2.21 -3.17
C THR A 233 1.04 3.28 -3.60
N ALA A 234 0.02 3.60 -2.77
CA ALA A 234 -0.87 4.75 -3.02
C ALA A 234 -0.09 6.07 -3.15
N ILE A 235 1.05 6.20 -2.47
CA ILE A 235 1.90 7.41 -2.52
C ILE A 235 2.49 7.61 -3.93
N SER A 236 2.72 6.54 -4.69
CA SER A 236 3.18 6.62 -6.08
C SER A 236 2.05 6.78 -7.10
N GLN A 237 0.77 6.79 -6.66
CA GLN A 237 -0.38 6.94 -7.53
C GLN A 237 -0.75 8.41 -7.76
N ALA A 238 -1.40 8.69 -8.89
CA ALA A 238 -1.76 10.04 -9.32
C ALA A 238 -2.49 10.87 -8.25
N GLN A 239 -3.34 10.23 -7.44
CA GLN A 239 -4.12 10.89 -6.39
C GLN A 239 -3.24 11.62 -5.36
N ILE A 240 -2.11 11.05 -4.97
CA ILE A 240 -1.17 11.67 -4.01
C ILE A 240 -0.04 12.39 -4.74
N GLN A 241 0.51 11.80 -5.81
CA GLN A 241 1.60 12.39 -6.58
C GLN A 241 1.30 13.81 -7.09
N ARG A 242 0.04 14.12 -7.41
CA ARG A 242 -0.37 15.46 -7.89
C ARG A 242 0.01 16.61 -6.95
N TYR A 243 0.03 16.36 -5.64
CA TYR A 243 0.40 17.38 -4.65
C TYR A 243 1.90 17.70 -4.67
N PHE A 244 2.71 16.77 -5.15
CA PHE A 244 4.15 16.89 -5.31
C PHE A 244 4.58 17.22 -6.75
N GLY A 245 3.66 17.78 -7.56
CA GLY A 245 3.91 18.08 -8.97
C GLY A 245 3.97 16.84 -9.87
N GLY A 246 3.60 15.67 -9.36
CA GLY A 246 3.58 14.40 -10.09
C GLY A 246 4.92 13.66 -10.15
N PHE A 247 5.92 14.06 -9.35
CA PHE A 247 7.29 13.54 -9.46
C PHE A 247 7.94 13.14 -8.14
N ALA A 248 7.18 12.95 -7.02
CA ALA A 248 7.79 12.57 -5.76
C ALA A 248 8.45 11.18 -5.82
N TRP A 249 9.67 11.08 -5.32
CA TRP A 249 10.31 9.84 -4.94
C TRP A 249 9.62 9.24 -3.71
N VAL A 250 9.59 7.92 -3.61
CA VAL A 250 9.12 7.24 -2.39
C VAL A 250 10.17 6.24 -1.94
N LEU A 251 10.58 6.30 -0.67
CA LEU A 251 11.53 5.38 -0.04
C LEU A 251 10.83 4.64 1.10
N VAL A 252 10.84 3.30 1.07
CA VAL A 252 10.17 2.44 2.06
C VAL A 252 11.15 1.41 2.61
N PRO A 253 11.87 1.73 3.69
CA PRO A 253 12.73 0.78 4.38
C PRO A 253 11.93 -0.32 5.07
N GLN A 254 12.53 -1.51 5.26
CA GLN A 254 11.98 -2.60 6.05
C GLN A 254 12.81 -2.82 7.32
N SER A 255 12.15 -2.79 8.48
CA SER A 255 12.83 -3.11 9.76
C SER A 255 13.13 -4.60 9.86
N PRO A 256 14.31 -4.98 10.36
CA PRO A 256 14.61 -6.37 10.67
C PRO A 256 13.72 -6.98 11.75
N THR A 257 13.38 -6.19 12.78
CA THR A 257 12.47 -6.54 13.88
C THR A 257 11.28 -5.56 13.89
N PHE A 258 11.23 -4.64 14.84
CA PHE A 258 10.23 -3.57 14.94
C PHE A 258 10.94 -2.23 15.07
N TRP A 259 10.36 -1.15 14.53
CA TRP A 259 10.93 0.19 14.66
C TRP A 259 11.06 0.64 16.14
N MET A 260 10.22 0.10 17.02
CA MET A 260 10.27 0.36 18.48
C MET A 260 11.30 -0.48 19.23
N ASP A 261 12.11 -1.29 18.55
CA ASP A 261 13.18 -2.06 19.18
C ASP A 261 14.25 -1.12 19.74
N ASN A 262 14.42 -1.16 21.06
CA ASN A 262 15.39 -0.34 21.78
C ASN A 262 16.68 -1.12 22.16
N GLY A 263 16.83 -2.35 21.63
CA GLY A 263 17.94 -3.25 21.93
C GLY A 263 17.72 -4.10 23.17
N VAL A 264 16.67 -3.85 23.95
CA VAL A 264 16.27 -4.64 25.14
C VAL A 264 14.89 -5.26 24.92
N GLU A 265 13.96 -4.45 24.41
CA GLU A 265 12.60 -4.84 24.11
C GLU A 265 12.26 -4.45 22.67
N GLN A 266 11.72 -5.39 21.88
CA GLN A 266 11.38 -5.13 20.49
C GLN A 266 10.17 -4.20 20.29
N LEU A 267 9.25 -4.17 21.25
CA LEU A 267 8.08 -3.30 21.28
C LEU A 267 8.08 -2.48 22.60
N GLY A 268 9.23 -1.91 22.94
CA GLY A 268 9.41 -1.11 24.15
C GLY A 268 8.64 0.22 24.12
N ARG A 269 8.28 0.73 25.32
CA ARG A 269 7.61 2.02 25.51
C ARG A 269 8.56 3.15 25.89
N SER A 270 9.86 2.99 25.64
CA SER A 270 10.88 3.98 26.03
C SER A 270 11.04 5.14 25.05
N ASN A 271 10.29 5.14 23.94
CA ASN A 271 10.45 6.05 22.80
C ASN A 271 11.87 6.06 22.20
N GLN A 272 12.66 5.01 22.43
CA GLN A 272 13.99 4.81 21.86
C GLN A 272 13.95 3.75 20.76
N SER A 273 14.89 3.84 19.81
CA SER A 273 15.05 2.86 18.74
C SER A 273 16.51 2.71 18.33
N ILE A 274 16.96 1.47 18.19
CA ILE A 274 18.27 1.16 17.62
C ILE A 274 18.33 1.49 16.11
N TYR A 275 17.19 1.63 15.46
CA TYR A 275 17.10 1.89 14.02
C TYR A 275 17.19 3.36 13.64
N SER A 276 17.10 4.31 14.59
CA SER A 276 17.14 5.73 14.28
C SER A 276 18.40 6.14 13.50
N PRO A 277 19.65 5.84 13.96
CA PRO A 277 20.84 6.16 13.21
C PRO A 277 20.96 5.37 11.89
N VAL A 278 20.48 4.13 11.87
CA VAL A 278 20.49 3.26 10.67
C VAL A 278 19.62 3.84 9.57
N LEU A 279 18.39 4.25 9.91
CA LEU A 279 17.45 4.90 8.97
C LEU A 279 17.98 6.23 8.47
N LYS A 280 18.55 7.06 9.37
CA LYS A 280 19.13 8.34 8.95
C LYS A 280 20.27 8.13 7.95
N ALA A 281 21.15 7.18 8.21
CA ALA A 281 22.25 6.84 7.31
C ALA A 281 21.73 6.31 5.96
N LEU A 282 20.65 5.49 5.95
CA LEU A 282 20.02 5.05 4.71
C LEU A 282 19.44 6.23 3.92
N ILE A 283 18.74 7.14 4.58
CA ILE A 283 18.16 8.31 3.91
C ILE A 283 19.27 9.18 3.31
N ASP A 284 20.34 9.41 4.05
CA ASP A 284 21.50 10.18 3.56
C ASP A 284 22.18 9.50 2.37
N GLU A 285 22.36 8.18 2.42
CA GLU A 285 22.93 7.38 1.33
C GLU A 285 22.04 7.48 0.07
N PHE A 286 20.72 7.32 0.24
CA PHE A 286 19.77 7.42 -0.87
C PHE A 286 19.75 8.82 -1.49
N VAL A 287 19.70 9.85 -0.65
CA VAL A 287 19.76 11.24 -1.11
C VAL A 287 21.08 11.54 -1.83
N ALA A 288 22.20 11.03 -1.35
CA ALA A 288 23.50 11.22 -2.00
C ALA A 288 23.58 10.50 -3.35
N GLU A 289 22.99 9.30 -3.47
CA GLU A 289 22.94 8.55 -4.73
C GLU A 289 22.16 9.28 -5.81
N TYR A 290 21.07 9.96 -5.44
CA TYR A 290 20.19 10.71 -6.35
C TYR A 290 20.26 12.23 -6.16
N ALA A 291 21.42 12.75 -5.72
CA ALA A 291 21.59 14.16 -5.31
C ALA A 291 21.18 15.19 -6.38
N GLU A 292 21.34 14.85 -7.67
CA GLU A 292 20.96 15.73 -8.78
C GLU A 292 19.44 15.73 -9.06
N ARG A 293 18.67 14.82 -8.43
CA ARG A 293 17.25 14.59 -8.72
C ARG A 293 16.34 14.68 -7.50
N ILE A 294 16.89 14.61 -6.27
CA ILE A 294 16.14 14.77 -5.02
C ILE A 294 16.29 16.19 -4.48
N ASP A 295 15.16 16.78 -4.11
CA ASP A 295 15.11 18.06 -3.41
C ASP A 295 15.21 17.82 -1.90
N THR A 296 16.36 18.16 -1.33
CA THR A 296 16.65 17.95 0.09
C THR A 296 15.86 18.84 1.03
N ASP A 297 15.30 19.95 0.52
CA ASP A 297 14.47 20.84 1.32
C ASP A 297 13.01 20.34 1.42
N ARG A 298 12.67 19.31 0.64
CA ARG A 298 11.33 18.73 0.59
C ARG A 298 11.34 17.22 0.87
N ILE A 299 11.94 16.82 2.00
CA ILE A 299 11.89 15.45 2.49
C ILE A 299 10.74 15.34 3.49
N VAL A 300 9.69 14.62 3.13
CA VAL A 300 8.55 14.32 3.98
C VAL A 300 8.73 12.94 4.58
N ILE A 301 8.44 12.78 5.88
CA ILE A 301 8.43 11.48 6.54
C ILE A 301 7.03 11.10 7.00
N ALA A 302 6.61 9.88 6.74
CA ALA A 302 5.31 9.36 7.12
C ALA A 302 5.42 7.92 7.61
N GLY A 303 4.43 7.45 8.35
CA GLY A 303 4.43 6.05 8.78
C GLY A 303 3.19 5.71 9.60
N LEU A 304 2.85 4.41 9.60
CA LEU A 304 1.69 3.89 10.32
C LEU A 304 2.11 3.07 11.56
N SER A 305 1.36 3.19 12.67
CA SER A 305 1.55 2.37 13.87
C SER A 305 3.02 2.38 14.35
N ASN A 306 3.69 1.26 14.34
CA ASN A 306 5.13 1.14 14.65
C ASN A 306 5.99 2.09 13.77
N GLY A 307 5.63 2.27 12.49
CA GLY A 307 6.25 3.26 11.61
C GLY A 307 5.87 4.70 11.96
N GLY A 308 4.66 4.92 12.46
CA GLY A 308 4.25 6.22 13.01
C GLY A 308 5.09 6.64 14.22
N PHE A 309 5.39 5.69 15.12
CA PHE A 309 6.37 5.89 16.18
C PHE A 309 7.72 6.33 15.62
N MET A 310 8.25 5.59 14.62
CA MET A 310 9.57 5.86 14.07
C MET A 310 9.61 7.19 13.28
N THR A 311 8.49 7.61 12.70
CA THR A 311 8.32 8.95 12.13
C THR A 311 8.60 10.03 13.19
N LEU A 312 7.98 9.90 14.37
CA LEU A 312 8.22 10.83 15.49
C LEU A 312 9.65 10.72 16.04
N ARG A 313 10.18 9.50 16.14
CA ARG A 313 11.55 9.30 16.65
C ARG A 313 12.59 9.99 15.76
N LEU A 314 12.47 9.85 14.45
CA LEU A 314 13.37 10.53 13.53
C LEU A 314 13.20 12.06 13.55
N CYS A 315 11.96 12.57 13.66
CA CYS A 315 11.75 14.00 13.82
C CYS A 315 12.34 14.55 15.14
N ALA A 316 12.34 13.73 16.22
CA ALA A 316 12.93 14.15 17.49
C ALA A 316 14.45 14.04 17.49
N ASP A 317 15.04 13.02 16.86
CA ASP A 317 16.50 12.82 16.80
C ASP A 317 17.19 13.79 15.81
N TYR A 318 16.48 14.14 14.73
CA TYR A 318 16.98 14.99 13.65
C TYR A 318 16.02 16.16 13.42
N PRO A 319 15.88 17.07 14.40
CA PRO A 319 14.97 18.20 14.29
C PRO A 319 15.36 19.08 13.11
N GLU A 320 14.36 19.61 12.39
CA GLU A 320 14.53 20.41 11.18
C GLU A 320 15.11 19.68 9.95
N PHE A 321 15.31 18.35 10.02
CA PHE A 321 15.74 17.58 8.85
C PHE A 321 14.59 17.33 7.87
N PHE A 322 13.40 17.02 8.38
CA PHE A 322 12.22 16.76 7.57
C PHE A 322 11.38 18.03 7.38
N ALA A 323 10.89 18.25 6.18
CA ALA A 323 9.98 19.35 5.85
C ALA A 323 8.63 19.20 6.56
N ALA A 324 8.14 17.96 6.68
CA ALA A 324 6.93 17.60 7.41
C ALA A 324 6.96 16.15 7.87
N GLY A 325 6.20 15.84 8.93
CA GLY A 325 5.96 14.48 9.42
C GLY A 325 4.48 14.13 9.46
N LEU A 326 4.11 12.92 8.99
CA LEU A 326 2.74 12.42 8.96
C LEU A 326 2.59 11.13 9.78
N PRO A 327 2.71 11.17 11.14
CA PRO A 327 2.56 10.00 11.99
C PRO A 327 1.09 9.55 12.05
N CYS A 328 0.82 8.28 11.70
CA CYS A 328 -0.50 7.67 11.74
C CYS A 328 -0.57 6.63 12.87
N CYS A 329 -1.59 6.70 13.75
CA CYS A 329 -1.80 5.83 14.91
C CYS A 329 -0.51 5.49 15.68
N ALA A 330 0.32 6.51 15.93
CA ALA A 330 1.67 6.38 16.46
C ALA A 330 1.69 6.08 17.97
N PRO A 331 2.34 4.99 18.42
CA PRO A 331 2.48 4.62 19.82
C PRO A 331 3.64 5.39 20.50
N TRP A 332 3.45 6.68 20.75
CA TRP A 332 4.40 7.52 21.48
C TRP A 332 3.92 7.76 22.91
N TYR A 333 4.63 7.20 23.87
CA TYR A 333 4.24 7.23 25.29
C TYR A 333 5.09 8.21 26.09
N ASN A 334 4.48 8.84 27.10
CA ASN A 334 5.21 9.62 28.14
C ASN A 334 6.29 10.56 27.56
N ALA A 335 5.94 11.38 26.55
CA ALA A 335 6.88 12.32 25.94
C ALA A 335 7.56 13.19 27.03
N THR A 336 8.88 13.34 26.96
CA THR A 336 9.63 14.27 27.82
C THR A 336 9.50 15.71 27.32
N ASP A 337 9.98 16.68 28.08
CA ASP A 337 9.99 18.09 27.61
C ASP A 337 10.98 18.27 26.45
N GLU A 338 12.07 17.49 26.46
CA GLU A 338 13.06 17.46 25.39
C GLU A 338 12.45 16.88 24.11
N ASP A 339 11.67 15.80 24.20
CA ASP A 339 10.94 15.23 23.06
C ASP A 339 10.01 16.27 22.42
N VAL A 340 9.22 16.96 23.27
CA VAL A 340 8.28 18.00 22.80
C VAL A 340 9.03 19.16 22.14
N ALA A 341 10.11 19.62 22.76
CA ALA A 341 10.93 20.72 22.20
C ALA A 341 11.57 20.35 20.86
N ALA A 342 12.00 19.09 20.69
CA ALA A 342 12.57 18.60 19.45
C ALA A 342 11.49 18.44 18.36
N LEU A 343 10.39 17.77 18.67
CA LEU A 343 9.26 17.52 17.75
C LEU A 343 8.57 18.83 17.31
N ALA A 344 8.56 19.85 18.15
CA ALA A 344 7.97 21.17 17.82
C ALA A 344 8.68 21.89 16.66
N LYS A 345 9.87 21.46 16.29
CA LYS A 345 10.66 22.05 15.19
C LYS A 345 10.27 21.51 13.81
N THR A 346 9.53 20.39 13.75
CA THR A 346 9.05 19.80 12.51
C THR A 346 7.53 19.99 12.43
N PRO A 347 6.97 20.50 11.33
CA PRO A 347 5.53 20.48 11.10
C PRO A 347 4.99 19.05 11.14
N LEU A 348 3.92 18.79 11.91
CA LEU A 348 3.39 17.44 12.12
C LEU A 348 1.88 17.40 11.88
N TRP A 349 1.43 16.41 11.11
CA TRP A 349 0.01 16.09 10.97
C TRP A 349 -0.26 14.66 11.42
N PHE A 350 -0.88 14.53 12.58
CA PHE A 350 -1.28 13.25 13.13
C PHE A 350 -2.60 12.76 12.53
N THR A 351 -2.71 11.45 12.35
CA THR A 351 -3.97 10.77 12.01
C THR A 351 -4.23 9.67 13.04
N HIS A 352 -5.40 9.67 13.68
CA HIS A 352 -5.74 8.66 14.69
C HIS A 352 -7.25 8.41 14.72
N SER A 353 -7.67 7.27 15.32
CA SER A 353 -9.09 6.94 15.57
C SER A 353 -9.39 6.91 17.07
N LYS A 354 -10.56 7.44 17.45
CA LYS A 354 -11.04 7.45 18.85
C LYS A 354 -11.21 6.06 19.44
N GLY A 355 -11.56 5.08 18.58
CA GLY A 355 -11.80 3.71 18.98
C GLY A 355 -10.58 2.80 18.81
N ASP A 356 -9.37 3.34 18.65
CA ASP A 356 -8.15 2.53 18.57
C ASP A 356 -7.89 1.83 19.90
N GLU A 357 -8.05 0.50 19.93
CA GLU A 357 -7.85 -0.35 21.09
C GLU A 357 -6.42 -0.88 21.21
N LEU A 358 -5.61 -0.73 20.17
CA LEU A 358 -4.23 -1.21 20.15
C LEU A 358 -3.25 -0.11 20.57
N VAL A 359 -3.43 1.10 20.03
CA VAL A 359 -2.67 2.29 20.40
C VAL A 359 -3.64 3.31 20.98
N ILE A 360 -3.81 3.25 22.31
CA ILE A 360 -4.82 4.02 23.04
C ILE A 360 -4.56 5.53 22.88
N PRO A 361 -5.46 6.30 22.25
CA PRO A 361 -5.23 7.72 21.97
C PRO A 361 -4.99 8.57 23.24
N GLN A 362 -5.64 8.23 24.35
CA GLN A 362 -5.52 8.90 25.64
C GLN A 362 -4.14 8.74 26.27
N GLU A 363 -3.41 7.68 25.89
CA GLU A 363 -2.06 7.41 26.40
C GLU A 363 -0.97 7.93 25.42
N THR A 364 -1.32 8.26 24.19
CA THR A 364 -0.39 8.52 23.10
C THR A 364 -0.63 9.87 22.44
N VAL A 365 -1.44 9.91 21.36
CA VAL A 365 -1.59 11.09 20.50
C VAL A 365 -2.20 12.30 21.22
N LEU A 366 -3.18 12.11 22.11
CA LEU A 366 -3.86 13.24 22.75
C LEU A 366 -2.95 14.01 23.71
N PRO A 367 -2.24 13.41 24.68
CA PRO A 367 -1.32 14.14 25.53
C PRO A 367 -0.15 14.76 24.76
N LEU A 368 0.39 14.06 23.76
CA LEU A 368 1.49 14.57 22.95
C LEU A 368 1.09 15.82 22.13
N THR A 369 0.00 15.75 21.40
CA THR A 369 -0.47 16.87 20.56
C THR A 369 -0.90 18.08 21.40
N ALA A 370 -1.48 17.87 22.59
CA ALA A 370 -1.80 18.96 23.52
C ALA A 370 -0.53 19.71 23.98
N ARG A 371 0.56 18.97 24.29
CA ARG A 371 1.84 19.57 24.68
C ARG A 371 2.53 20.28 23.49
N LEU A 372 2.50 19.69 22.31
CA LEU A 372 3.05 20.32 21.10
C LEU A 372 2.35 21.63 20.78
N ARG A 373 1.01 21.68 20.90
CA ARG A 373 0.24 22.93 20.74
C ARG A 373 0.61 23.98 21.78
N ALA A 374 0.73 23.58 23.04
CA ALA A 374 1.13 24.49 24.09
C ALA A 374 2.55 25.06 23.89
N ALA A 375 3.43 24.29 23.21
CA ALA A 375 4.76 24.72 22.80
C ALA A 375 4.75 25.57 21.50
N GLY A 376 3.59 25.85 20.89
CA GLY A 376 3.48 26.65 19.66
C GLY A 376 3.90 25.93 18.39
N ALA A 377 3.95 24.58 18.39
CA ALA A 377 4.29 23.78 17.23
C ALA A 377 3.23 23.91 16.12
N ASN A 378 3.66 23.81 14.85
CA ASN A 378 2.76 23.62 13.72
C ASN A 378 2.28 22.17 13.73
N VAL A 379 1.12 21.91 14.36
CA VAL A 379 0.60 20.56 14.57
C VAL A 379 -0.88 20.46 14.30
N HIS A 380 -1.26 19.47 13.49
CA HIS A 380 -2.64 19.09 13.20
C HIS A 380 -2.94 17.68 13.67
N LEU A 381 -4.22 17.36 13.91
CA LEU A 381 -4.68 16.00 14.21
C LEU A 381 -6.04 15.74 13.55
N THR A 382 -6.06 14.89 12.54
CA THR A 382 -7.33 14.29 12.08
C THR A 382 -7.70 13.14 13.00
N TYR A 383 -8.85 13.26 13.69
CA TYR A 383 -9.26 12.34 14.73
C TYR A 383 -10.62 11.70 14.43
N PHE A 384 -10.58 10.61 13.67
CA PHE A 384 -11.77 9.87 13.23
C PHE A 384 -12.52 9.24 14.41
N SER A 385 -13.83 9.22 14.36
CA SER A 385 -14.66 8.57 15.39
C SER A 385 -14.49 7.06 15.38
N HIS A 386 -14.42 6.46 14.20
CA HIS A 386 -14.17 5.05 13.93
C HIS A 386 -13.62 4.92 12.50
N VAL A 387 -13.15 3.72 12.14
CA VAL A 387 -12.62 3.45 10.81
C VAL A 387 -13.64 2.66 9.99
N GLU A 388 -14.09 3.26 8.90
CA GLU A 388 -15.03 2.66 7.95
C GLU A 388 -14.66 3.04 6.51
N ASP A 389 -15.22 2.36 5.52
CA ASP A 389 -14.99 2.73 4.13
C ASP A 389 -15.67 4.05 3.76
N LEU A 390 -14.88 5.09 3.55
CA LEU A 390 -15.33 6.40 3.07
C LEU A 390 -15.21 6.53 1.53
N THR A 391 -14.74 5.50 0.84
CA THR A 391 -14.58 5.51 -0.62
C THR A 391 -15.83 5.05 -1.36
N GLY A 392 -16.75 4.38 -0.64
CA GLY A 392 -17.95 3.76 -1.18
C GLY A 392 -17.72 2.43 -1.91
N ARG A 393 -16.49 1.89 -1.84
CA ARG A 393 -16.11 0.62 -2.50
C ARG A 393 -16.59 -0.60 -1.74
N TYR A 394 -16.58 -0.53 -0.41
CA TYR A 394 -16.88 -1.66 0.46
C TYR A 394 -18.10 -1.35 1.33
N ARG A 395 -19.08 -2.23 1.30
CA ARG A 395 -20.33 -2.07 2.04
C ARG A 395 -20.65 -3.32 2.87
N GLU A 396 -21.34 -3.11 3.97
CA GLU A 396 -21.98 -4.19 4.74
C GLU A 396 -23.24 -4.69 4.00
N ALA A 397 -23.79 -5.80 4.46
CA ALA A 397 -24.98 -6.40 3.84
C ALA A 397 -26.23 -5.48 3.85
N ASP A 398 -26.30 -4.55 4.81
CA ASP A 398 -27.37 -3.55 4.91
C ASP A 398 -27.12 -2.28 4.07
N GLY A 399 -26.01 -2.25 3.29
CA GLY A 399 -25.63 -1.13 2.45
C GLY A 399 -24.85 -0.01 3.17
N SER A 400 -24.66 -0.11 4.48
CA SER A 400 -23.81 0.83 5.23
C SER A 400 -22.33 0.70 4.85
N PRO A 401 -21.47 1.73 5.08
CA PRO A 401 -20.03 1.62 4.89
C PRO A 401 -19.45 0.46 5.68
N LYS A 402 -18.55 -0.31 5.06
CA LYS A 402 -17.88 -1.43 5.74
C LYS A 402 -16.98 -0.90 6.85
N LYS A 403 -17.25 -1.32 8.08
CA LYS A 403 -16.42 -1.01 9.24
C LYS A 403 -15.23 -1.96 9.33
N THR A 404 -14.10 -1.46 9.81
CA THR A 404 -12.90 -2.25 10.06
C THR A 404 -12.35 -1.94 11.46
N PHE A 405 -11.24 -2.58 11.83
CA PHE A 405 -10.62 -2.33 13.14
C PHE A 405 -10.09 -0.89 13.22
N ASN A 406 -10.32 -0.23 14.34
CA ASN A 406 -10.08 1.20 14.49
C ASN A 406 -8.60 1.59 14.46
N HIS A 407 -7.68 0.66 14.72
CA HIS A 407 -6.25 0.90 14.53
C HIS A 407 -5.88 1.09 13.06
N GLY A 408 -6.69 0.58 12.11
CA GLY A 408 -6.45 0.65 10.66
C GLY A 408 -6.68 2.01 10.01
N VAL A 409 -6.59 3.10 10.75
CA VAL A 409 -6.93 4.46 10.30
C VAL A 409 -6.06 4.98 9.13
N TRP A 410 -4.93 4.35 8.84
CA TRP A 410 -4.08 4.66 7.67
C TRP A 410 -4.79 4.50 6.32
N ILE A 411 -5.89 3.70 6.26
CA ILE A 411 -6.68 3.59 5.03
C ILE A 411 -7.26 4.95 4.62
N HIS A 412 -7.61 5.81 5.59
CA HIS A 412 -8.07 7.17 5.30
C HIS A 412 -6.93 8.07 4.80
N GLN A 413 -5.72 7.90 5.33
CA GLN A 413 -4.54 8.62 4.86
C GLN A 413 -4.19 8.23 3.41
N PHE A 414 -4.17 6.92 3.07
CA PHE A 414 -3.90 6.46 1.71
C PHE A 414 -5.02 6.75 0.70
N ASN A 415 -6.24 6.97 1.17
CA ASN A 415 -7.37 7.42 0.34
C ASN A 415 -7.51 8.94 0.29
N ASP A 416 -6.53 9.68 0.83
CA ASP A 416 -6.50 11.15 0.82
C ASP A 416 -7.75 11.79 1.47
N LEU A 417 -8.12 11.30 2.67
CA LEU A 417 -9.34 11.67 3.38
C LEU A 417 -9.07 12.41 4.70
N CYS A 418 -7.82 12.79 4.98
CA CYS A 418 -7.43 13.45 6.22
C CYS A 418 -7.37 14.99 6.02
N TYR A 419 -8.49 15.67 6.22
CA TYR A 419 -8.66 17.12 6.00
C TYR A 419 -8.96 17.89 7.30
N GLN A 420 -9.54 17.22 8.30
CA GLN A 420 -10.01 17.87 9.51
C GLN A 420 -8.91 17.99 10.55
N ASP A 421 -8.96 19.09 11.32
CA ASP A 421 -8.15 19.30 12.52
C ASP A 421 -8.93 18.93 13.79
N PHE A 422 -8.34 19.19 14.93
CA PHE A 422 -8.83 18.90 16.30
C PHE A 422 -10.25 19.38 16.59
N ASP A 423 -10.64 20.52 16.07
CA ASP A 423 -11.95 21.12 16.27
C ASP A 423 -13.01 20.62 15.30
N GLY A 424 -12.60 19.72 14.36
CA GLY A 424 -13.44 19.17 13.32
C GLY A 424 -13.57 20.10 12.09
N GLY A 425 -12.95 21.27 12.11
CA GLY A 425 -12.84 22.16 10.95
C GLY A 425 -11.77 21.64 9.97
N ASN A 426 -11.88 22.03 8.70
CA ASN A 426 -10.83 21.71 7.73
C ASN A 426 -9.58 22.57 7.98
N VAL A 427 -8.40 21.96 7.78
CA VAL A 427 -7.16 22.70 7.70
C VAL A 427 -7.14 23.50 6.40
N LEU A 428 -6.78 24.77 6.47
CA LEU A 428 -6.79 25.69 5.32
C LEU A 428 -5.38 26.18 5.01
N ILE A 429 -5.03 26.24 3.72
CA ILE A 429 -3.91 27.00 3.19
C ILE A 429 -4.46 27.95 2.13
N ASP A 430 -4.15 29.25 2.25
CA ASP A 430 -4.65 30.31 1.36
C ASP A 430 -6.20 30.36 1.28
N GLY A 431 -6.90 29.92 2.34
CA GLY A 431 -8.35 29.88 2.43
C GLY A 431 -9.01 28.62 1.83
N GLU A 432 -8.23 27.71 1.24
CA GLU A 432 -8.72 26.46 0.64
C GLU A 432 -8.45 25.25 1.55
N PRO A 433 -9.42 24.30 1.67
CA PRO A 433 -9.20 23.07 2.41
C PRO A 433 -8.11 22.20 1.82
N VAL A 434 -7.18 21.76 2.66
CA VAL A 434 -6.07 20.87 2.26
C VAL A 434 -6.09 19.59 3.08
N GLY A 435 -5.77 18.47 2.43
CA GLY A 435 -5.51 17.20 3.11
C GLY A 435 -4.06 17.08 3.58
N CYS A 436 -3.78 16.09 4.42
CA CYS A 436 -2.46 15.92 5.03
C CYS A 436 -1.32 15.77 3.98
N TRP A 437 -1.57 15.14 2.84
CA TRP A 437 -0.58 15.01 1.76
C TRP A 437 -0.32 16.34 1.06
N GLU A 438 -1.38 17.08 0.69
CA GLU A 438 -1.23 18.42 0.10
C GLU A 438 -0.55 19.38 1.06
N TRP A 439 -0.98 19.37 2.34
CA TRP A 439 -0.35 20.19 3.37
C TRP A 439 1.15 19.89 3.48
N SER A 440 1.54 18.62 3.56
CA SER A 440 2.94 18.23 3.68
C SER A 440 3.81 18.64 2.48
N ALA A 441 3.20 18.72 1.30
CA ALA A 441 3.87 19.19 0.09
C ALA A 441 4.05 20.72 0.05
N ARG A 442 3.23 21.48 0.81
CA ARG A 442 3.17 22.95 0.79
C ARG A 442 3.82 23.62 2.00
N VAL A 443 4.00 22.92 3.12
CA VAL A 443 4.66 23.46 4.33
C VAL A 443 6.17 23.29 4.33
N GLY A 444 6.76 22.94 3.20
CA GLY A 444 8.20 22.80 3.02
C GLY A 444 8.98 24.05 3.50
N ARG A 445 10.29 23.86 3.71
CA ARG A 445 11.22 24.91 4.14
C ARG A 445 11.37 26.02 3.14
#